data_48121e3340ce6a7a42c72a977220727c
#
_entry.id   48121e3340ce6a7a42c72a977220727c
#
_cell.length_a   1.000
_cell.length_b   1.000
_cell.length_c   1.000
_cell.angle_alpha   90.00
_cell.angle_beta   90.00
_cell.angle_gamma   90.00
#
_symmetry.space_group_name_H-M   'P 1'
#
loop_
_entity.id
_entity.type
_entity.pdbx_description
1 polymer ?
#
loop_
_entity_poly.entity_id
_entity_poly.type
_entity_poly.pdbx_seq_one_letter_code
_entity_poly.pdbx_strand_id
1 'polypeptide(L)'
;MVYKPNLDIADLYARFASPIASIDCGEICRQYNPSGKPFCCDICVAVPVALKEEWAYLKANTKLWHRLRGNECSADPIDIPKMQAETPHYMHLMACKGPALCERGFRTLSCRQFPFSPYITADDRLIGLTYNWDFEEVCWVMSNLDQVSDKYRKEFLDIYDELLFEHPSEYDSYYWLSEDMREHFVKLQRPIPILHRDGGYYLLNPATDEISPINPMTLPKFGAYLQKTGSREQGAGNRG
;
A
#
# COMPACT_ATOMS: atom_id res chain seq x y z
N MET A 1 3.68 -2.93 -33.18
CA MET A 1 3.41 -1.58 -32.63
C MET A 1 3.63 -1.67 -31.13
N VAL A 2 4.52 -0.86 -30.57
CA VAL A 2 4.66 -0.77 -29.11
C VAL A 2 3.51 0.12 -28.65
N TYR A 3 2.57 -0.44 -27.88
CA TYR A 3 1.50 0.34 -27.23
C TYR A 3 2.16 1.38 -26.34
N LYS A 4 1.83 2.64 -26.51
CA LYS A 4 2.28 3.73 -25.67
C LYS A 4 1.07 4.22 -24.90
N PRO A 5 1.01 3.98 -23.56
CA PRO A 5 -0.11 4.47 -22.74
C PRO A 5 -0.26 5.97 -22.87
N ASN A 6 -1.48 6.46 -22.99
CA ASN A 6 -1.77 7.89 -23.07
C ASN A 6 -2.16 8.43 -21.70
N LEU A 7 -1.32 8.21 -20.69
CA LEU A 7 -1.57 8.63 -19.32
C LEU A 7 -1.17 10.10 -19.10
N ASP A 8 -2.13 10.93 -18.71
CA ASP A 8 -1.85 12.27 -18.18
C ASP A 8 -1.54 12.17 -16.68
N ILE A 9 -0.25 12.13 -16.35
CA ILE A 9 0.21 11.97 -14.95
C ILE A 9 -0.22 13.16 -14.08
N ALA A 10 -0.29 14.37 -14.63
CA ALA A 10 -0.74 15.54 -13.86
C ALA A 10 -2.20 15.40 -13.47
N ASP A 11 -3.05 14.95 -14.38
CA ASP A 11 -4.47 14.69 -14.14
C ASP A 11 -4.66 13.53 -13.15
N LEU A 12 -3.96 12.41 -13.35
CA LEU A 12 -3.98 11.28 -12.40
C LEU A 12 -3.62 11.75 -10.98
N TYR A 13 -2.59 12.58 -10.83
CA TYR A 13 -2.17 13.10 -9.53
C TYR A 13 -3.19 14.05 -8.92
N ALA A 14 -3.87 14.86 -9.73
CA ALA A 14 -4.92 15.75 -9.26
C ALA A 14 -6.14 14.99 -8.76
N ARG A 15 -6.51 13.90 -9.44
CA ARG A 15 -7.65 13.04 -9.09
C ARG A 15 -7.36 12.06 -7.94
N PHE A 16 -6.10 11.72 -7.68
CA PHE A 16 -5.69 10.85 -6.58
C PHE A 16 -4.88 11.63 -5.53
N ALA A 17 -5.52 12.58 -4.89
CA ALA A 17 -4.89 13.50 -3.94
C ALA A 17 -5.28 13.31 -2.48
N SER A 18 -6.34 12.56 -2.20
CA SER A 18 -6.87 12.36 -0.85
C SER A 18 -5.89 11.59 0.05
N PRO A 19 -5.79 11.97 1.33
CA PRO A 19 -5.10 11.15 2.30
C PRO A 19 -5.87 9.85 2.56
N ILE A 20 -5.14 8.79 2.91
CA ILE A 20 -5.73 7.48 3.24
C ILE A 20 -6.73 7.58 4.38
N ALA A 21 -6.34 8.32 5.44
CA ALA A 21 -7.14 8.53 6.64
C ALA A 21 -7.17 10.02 7.00
N SER A 22 -8.12 10.41 7.85
CA SER A 22 -8.23 11.78 8.37
C SER A 22 -7.08 12.19 9.28
N ILE A 23 -6.40 11.20 9.87
CA ILE A 23 -5.22 11.39 10.73
C ILE A 23 -3.95 11.03 9.94
N ASP A 24 -2.81 11.61 10.34
CA ASP A 24 -1.53 11.25 9.73
C ASP A 24 -1.04 9.90 10.30
N CYS A 25 -1.35 8.81 9.59
CA CYS A 25 -0.93 7.47 9.98
C CYS A 25 0.60 7.32 10.06
N GLY A 26 1.33 8.13 9.31
CA GLY A 26 2.80 8.16 9.35
C GLY A 26 3.34 8.61 10.71
N GLU A 27 2.71 9.60 11.34
CA GLU A 27 3.09 10.04 12.69
C GLU A 27 2.83 8.97 13.76
N ILE A 28 1.84 8.09 13.53
CA ILE A 28 1.56 6.99 14.45
C ILE A 28 2.60 5.88 14.30
N CYS A 29 2.89 5.45 13.08
CA CYS A 29 3.78 4.31 12.86
C CYS A 29 5.27 4.65 13.05
N ARG A 30 5.69 5.90 12.81
CA ARG A 30 7.11 6.31 12.92
C ARG A 30 7.73 6.07 14.30
N GLN A 31 6.94 6.12 15.36
CA GLN A 31 7.42 5.88 16.73
C GLN A 31 7.89 4.43 16.95
N TYR A 32 7.46 3.50 16.11
CA TYR A 32 7.84 2.09 16.15
C TYR A 32 8.95 1.75 15.15
N ASN A 33 9.31 2.67 14.26
CA ASN A 33 10.42 2.47 13.34
C ASN A 33 11.72 2.99 13.96
N PRO A 34 12.77 2.17 14.09
CA PRO A 34 14.08 2.59 14.65
C PRO A 34 14.70 3.79 13.94
N SER A 35 14.39 3.99 12.65
CA SER A 35 14.87 5.15 11.88
C SER A 35 14.13 6.45 12.22
N GLY A 36 13.03 6.39 12.98
CA GLY A 36 12.15 7.51 13.28
C GLY A 36 11.35 8.05 12.08
N LYS A 37 11.33 7.33 10.96
CA LYS A 37 10.54 7.66 9.77
C LYS A 37 9.26 6.82 9.74
N PRO A 38 8.17 7.29 9.07
CA PRO A 38 7.10 6.38 8.70
C PRO A 38 7.64 5.20 7.89
N PHE A 39 7.17 3.96 8.15
CA PHE A 39 7.69 2.78 7.46
C PHE A 39 7.59 2.87 5.93
N CYS A 40 6.49 3.40 5.41
CA CYS A 40 6.30 3.64 3.96
C CYS A 40 7.22 4.74 3.38
N CYS A 41 7.88 5.55 4.21
CA CYS A 41 8.82 6.59 3.83
C CYS A 41 10.28 6.23 4.15
N ASP A 42 10.50 5.02 4.65
CA ASP A 42 11.85 4.52 4.93
C ASP A 42 12.31 3.65 3.76
N ILE A 43 13.27 4.15 3.01
CA ILE A 43 13.80 3.47 1.82
C ILE A 43 14.43 2.10 2.13
N CYS A 44 14.83 1.87 3.38
CA CYS A 44 15.33 0.58 3.84
C CYS A 44 14.21 -0.45 4.09
N VAL A 45 12.96 0.00 4.10
CA VAL A 45 11.78 -0.84 4.35
C VAL A 45 10.92 -0.96 3.10
N ALA A 46 10.69 0.15 2.39
CA ALA A 46 9.85 0.20 1.21
C ALA A 46 10.50 1.05 0.12
N VAL A 47 10.82 0.42 -1.01
CA VAL A 47 11.36 1.10 -2.18
C VAL A 47 10.21 1.44 -3.13
N PRO A 48 9.92 2.72 -3.35
CA PRO A 48 8.88 3.11 -4.28
C PRO A 48 9.28 2.87 -5.74
N VAL A 49 8.28 2.61 -6.57
CA VAL A 49 8.42 2.53 -8.03
C VAL A 49 7.67 3.67 -8.71
N ALA A 50 8.03 3.95 -9.94
CA ALA A 50 7.32 4.89 -10.81
C ALA A 50 7.29 4.36 -12.24
N LEU A 51 6.17 4.54 -12.94
CA LEU A 51 6.10 4.34 -14.38
C LEU A 51 7.14 5.21 -15.10
N LYS A 52 7.59 4.83 -16.28
CA LYS A 52 8.54 5.64 -17.06
C LYS A 52 8.00 7.04 -17.37
N GLU A 53 6.72 7.13 -17.70
CA GLU A 53 5.99 8.38 -17.94
C GLU A 53 5.90 9.21 -16.66
N GLU A 54 5.61 8.57 -15.55
CA GLU A 54 5.56 9.18 -14.22
C GLU A 54 6.93 9.75 -13.82
N TRP A 55 8.01 8.98 -14.04
CA TRP A 55 9.37 9.48 -13.82
C TRP A 55 9.71 10.69 -14.69
N ALA A 56 9.31 10.69 -15.97
CA ALA A 56 9.53 11.83 -16.86
C ALA A 56 8.83 13.09 -16.33
N TYR A 57 7.58 12.97 -15.87
CA TYR A 57 6.82 14.04 -15.25
C TYR A 57 7.49 14.55 -13.95
N LEU A 58 7.82 13.65 -13.03
CA LEU A 58 8.45 14.00 -11.76
C LEU A 58 9.79 14.69 -11.95
N LYS A 59 10.62 14.21 -12.84
CA LYS A 59 11.93 14.79 -13.15
C LYS A 59 11.81 16.24 -13.67
N ALA A 60 10.75 16.53 -14.42
CA ALA A 60 10.50 17.87 -14.97
C ALA A 60 9.95 18.86 -13.94
N ASN A 61 9.17 18.38 -12.94
CA ASN A 61 8.35 19.23 -12.09
C ASN A 61 8.83 19.32 -10.64
N THR A 62 9.73 18.43 -10.18
CA THR A 62 10.22 18.46 -8.79
C THR A 62 11.68 18.04 -8.69
N LYS A 63 12.32 18.35 -7.56
CA LYS A 63 13.63 17.86 -7.17
C LYS A 63 13.55 16.82 -6.04
N LEU A 64 12.34 16.35 -5.72
CA LEU A 64 12.09 15.38 -4.65
C LEU A 64 12.75 14.02 -4.93
N TRP A 65 12.73 13.58 -6.19
CA TRP A 65 13.02 12.22 -6.61
C TRP A 65 14.34 12.05 -7.35
N HIS A 66 14.93 10.87 -7.20
CA HIS A 66 15.98 10.36 -8.06
C HIS A 66 15.81 8.84 -8.26
N ARG A 67 16.49 8.27 -9.24
CA ARG A 67 16.51 6.81 -9.40
C ARG A 67 17.34 6.20 -8.28
N LEU A 68 16.89 5.07 -7.76
CA LEU A 68 17.57 4.32 -6.70
C LEU A 68 19.01 4.00 -7.10
N ARG A 69 19.95 4.20 -6.16
CA ARG A 69 21.41 4.02 -6.37
C ARG A 69 22.00 2.87 -5.55
N GLY A 70 21.24 2.35 -4.55
CA GLY A 70 21.62 1.25 -3.67
C GLY A 70 22.36 1.66 -2.40
N ASN A 71 22.80 2.90 -2.30
CA ASN A 71 23.50 3.43 -1.12
C ASN A 71 22.62 4.28 -0.20
N GLU A 72 21.32 4.28 -0.44
CA GLU A 72 20.34 5.01 0.36
C GLU A 72 20.11 4.39 1.73
N CYS A 73 20.37 3.08 1.85
CA CYS A 73 20.32 2.33 3.10
C CYS A 73 21.75 1.99 3.55
N SER A 74 22.20 2.60 4.64
CA SER A 74 23.59 2.44 5.12
C SER A 74 23.83 1.16 5.92
N ALA A 75 22.79 0.66 6.58
CA ALA A 75 22.89 -0.53 7.44
C ALA A 75 22.87 -1.84 6.64
N ASP A 76 22.09 -1.86 5.55
CA ASP A 76 21.94 -3.02 4.67
C ASP A 76 21.80 -2.51 3.23
N PRO A 77 22.86 -2.57 2.42
CA PRO A 77 22.83 -2.08 1.05
C PRO A 77 21.77 -2.80 0.22
N ILE A 78 21.00 -2.02 -0.52
CA ILE A 78 19.93 -2.53 -1.37
C ILE A 78 20.52 -3.28 -2.56
N ASP A 79 20.13 -4.53 -2.73
CA ASP A 79 20.48 -5.33 -3.91
C ASP A 79 19.66 -4.87 -5.13
N ILE A 80 20.16 -3.83 -5.80
CA ILE A 80 19.50 -3.27 -6.99
C ILE A 80 19.33 -4.30 -8.10
N PRO A 81 20.32 -5.12 -8.49
CA PRO A 81 20.15 -6.13 -9.52
C PRO A 81 18.98 -7.08 -9.23
N LYS A 82 18.85 -7.56 -8.00
CA LYS A 82 17.74 -8.42 -7.59
C LYS A 82 16.41 -7.68 -7.69
N MET A 83 16.28 -6.52 -7.06
CA MET A 83 15.04 -5.74 -7.10
C MET A 83 14.65 -5.35 -8.54
N GLN A 84 15.63 -5.03 -9.40
CA GLN A 84 15.35 -4.66 -10.77
C GLN A 84 14.88 -5.86 -11.61
N ALA A 85 15.34 -7.08 -11.30
CA ALA A 85 14.84 -8.29 -11.95
C ALA A 85 13.37 -8.59 -11.59
N GLU A 86 12.93 -8.20 -10.39
CA GLU A 86 11.57 -8.34 -9.89
C GLU A 86 10.66 -7.15 -10.28
N THR A 87 11.24 -6.04 -10.74
CA THR A 87 10.49 -4.84 -11.12
C THR A 87 10.11 -4.88 -12.60
N PRO A 88 8.84 -4.61 -12.95
CA PRO A 88 8.43 -4.55 -14.35
C PRO A 88 9.29 -3.61 -15.18
N HIS A 89 9.64 -4.02 -16.42
CA HIS A 89 10.57 -3.31 -17.29
C HIS A 89 10.12 -1.88 -17.67
N TYR A 90 8.83 -1.56 -17.51
CA TYR A 90 8.23 -0.24 -17.76
C TYR A 90 8.25 0.66 -16.51
N MET A 91 8.76 0.18 -15.38
CA MET A 91 8.92 0.94 -14.14
C MET A 91 10.38 1.27 -13.84
N HIS A 92 10.56 2.21 -12.92
CA HIS A 92 11.85 2.56 -12.32
C HIS A 92 11.79 2.45 -10.81
N LEU A 93 12.81 1.87 -10.22
CA LEU A 93 13.06 1.96 -8.77
C LEU A 93 13.44 3.40 -8.41
N MET A 94 12.76 3.96 -7.43
CA MET A 94 12.88 5.36 -7.06
C MET A 94 13.37 5.54 -5.61
N ALA A 95 13.99 6.68 -5.35
CA ALA A 95 14.26 7.13 -4.00
C ALA A 95 13.92 8.62 -3.88
N CYS A 96 13.39 9.02 -2.72
CA CYS A 96 13.04 10.42 -2.44
C CYS A 96 13.95 11.03 -1.37
N LYS A 97 13.86 12.35 -1.20
CA LYS A 97 14.59 13.09 -0.16
C LYS A 97 14.09 12.83 1.28
N GLY A 98 13.11 11.96 1.45
CA GLY A 98 12.56 11.57 2.74
C GLY A 98 11.34 12.40 3.18
N PRO A 99 10.70 11.99 4.30
CA PRO A 99 9.40 12.53 4.72
C PRO A 99 9.44 14.00 5.08
N ALA A 100 10.55 14.52 5.63
CA ALA A 100 10.70 15.92 6.01
C ALA A 100 10.68 16.90 4.82
N LEU A 101 11.02 16.41 3.62
CA LEU A 101 11.06 17.18 2.38
C LEU A 101 9.98 16.72 1.38
N CYS A 102 8.99 15.97 1.85
CA CYS A 102 7.97 15.39 0.99
C CYS A 102 7.03 16.47 0.42
N GLU A 103 7.03 16.57 -0.89
CA GLU A 103 6.07 17.35 -1.67
C GLU A 103 4.88 16.44 -2.00
N ARG A 104 3.81 16.49 -1.19
CA ARG A 104 2.67 15.53 -1.29
C ARG A 104 2.05 15.48 -2.69
N GLY A 105 1.98 16.60 -3.42
CA GLY A 105 1.49 16.66 -4.79
C GLY A 105 2.35 15.91 -5.81
N PHE A 106 3.61 15.64 -5.48
CA PHE A 106 4.56 14.92 -6.33
C PHE A 106 4.93 13.52 -5.79
N ARG A 107 4.10 12.92 -4.95
CA ARG A 107 4.23 11.51 -4.59
C ARG A 107 3.94 10.63 -5.79
N THR A 108 4.73 9.57 -5.99
CA THR A 108 4.46 8.55 -6.99
C THR A 108 3.12 7.85 -6.73
N LEU A 109 2.55 7.21 -7.76
CA LEU A 109 1.35 6.37 -7.59
C LEU A 109 1.60 5.29 -6.54
N SER A 110 2.78 4.65 -6.56
CA SER A 110 3.15 3.66 -5.55
C SER A 110 3.16 4.21 -4.12
N CYS A 111 3.53 5.50 -3.91
CA CYS A 111 3.44 6.15 -2.60
C CYS A 111 2.00 6.52 -2.21
N ARG A 112 1.16 6.83 -3.20
CA ARG A 112 -0.24 7.20 -2.97
C ARG A 112 -1.09 6.00 -2.64
N GLN A 113 -0.83 4.88 -3.30
CA GLN A 113 -1.57 3.63 -3.08
C GLN A 113 -1.16 2.92 -1.80
N PHE A 114 0.13 2.97 -1.42
CA PHE A 114 0.63 2.21 -0.27
C PHE A 114 -0.18 2.50 1.02
N PRO A 115 -0.62 1.50 1.76
CA PRO A 115 -0.25 0.08 1.68
C PRO A 115 -1.17 -0.77 0.79
N PHE A 116 -2.05 -0.16 0.02
CA PHE A 116 -3.08 -0.86 -0.74
C PHE A 116 -2.64 -1.23 -2.15
N SER A 117 -3.28 -2.24 -2.69
CA SER A 117 -3.23 -2.64 -4.11
C SER A 117 -4.65 -2.97 -4.60
N PRO A 118 -4.94 -2.82 -5.90
CA PRO A 118 -6.19 -3.33 -6.46
C PRO A 118 -6.25 -4.85 -6.29
N TYR A 119 -7.43 -5.38 -5.99
CA TYR A 119 -7.66 -6.81 -5.92
C TYR A 119 -8.50 -7.27 -7.12
N ILE A 120 -7.92 -8.19 -7.89
CA ILE A 120 -8.54 -8.77 -9.08
C ILE A 120 -8.85 -10.25 -8.78
N THR A 121 -10.12 -10.61 -8.90
CA THR A 121 -10.59 -11.98 -8.69
C THR A 121 -10.10 -12.94 -9.78
N ALA A 122 -10.20 -14.24 -9.55
CA ALA A 122 -9.83 -15.27 -10.53
C ALA A 122 -10.67 -15.22 -11.82
N ASP A 123 -11.85 -14.60 -11.78
CA ASP A 123 -12.73 -14.34 -12.92
C ASP A 123 -12.59 -12.92 -13.50
N ASP A 124 -11.41 -12.31 -13.35
CA ASP A 124 -10.99 -11.06 -13.98
C ASP A 124 -11.78 -9.79 -13.55
N ARG A 125 -12.33 -9.75 -12.33
CA ARG A 125 -13.05 -8.56 -11.82
C ARG A 125 -12.20 -7.78 -10.80
N LEU A 126 -12.00 -6.49 -11.03
CA LEU A 126 -11.52 -5.57 -10.01
C LEU A 126 -12.65 -5.28 -9.02
N ILE A 127 -12.63 -5.89 -7.84
CA ILE A 127 -13.71 -5.78 -6.83
C ILE A 127 -13.44 -4.76 -5.73
N GLY A 128 -12.22 -4.29 -5.58
CA GLY A 128 -11.86 -3.36 -4.51
C GLY A 128 -10.37 -3.24 -4.33
N LEU A 129 -9.99 -2.79 -3.17
CA LEU A 129 -8.60 -2.72 -2.77
C LEU A 129 -8.35 -3.57 -1.52
N THR A 130 -7.16 -4.14 -1.45
CA THR A 130 -6.63 -4.88 -0.31
C THR A 130 -5.23 -4.35 0.03
N TYR A 131 -4.58 -4.87 1.05
CA TYR A 131 -3.28 -4.38 1.48
C TYR A 131 -2.14 -5.39 1.23
N ASN A 132 -0.93 -4.88 1.13
CA ASN A 132 0.27 -5.72 1.06
C ASN A 132 0.57 -6.33 2.44
N TRP A 133 0.38 -7.64 2.58
CA TRP A 133 0.49 -8.39 3.84
C TRP A 133 1.88 -8.34 4.49
N ASP A 134 2.95 -8.09 3.73
CA ASP A 134 4.32 -7.99 4.26
C ASP A 134 4.49 -6.84 5.26
N PHE A 135 3.55 -5.89 5.29
CA PHE A 135 3.57 -4.74 6.17
C PHE A 135 2.56 -4.81 7.32
N GLU A 136 1.89 -5.95 7.55
CA GLU A 136 0.90 -6.10 8.62
C GLU A 136 1.45 -5.69 9.99
N GLU A 137 2.68 -6.14 10.31
CA GLU A 137 3.31 -5.90 11.62
C GLU A 137 3.69 -4.42 11.87
N VAL A 138 3.83 -3.62 10.82
CA VAL A 138 4.39 -2.28 10.91
C VAL A 138 3.46 -1.16 10.44
N CYS A 139 2.44 -1.46 9.63
CA CYS A 139 1.55 -0.45 9.08
C CYS A 139 0.29 -0.29 9.94
N TRP A 140 0.14 0.88 10.57
CA TRP A 140 -1.01 1.19 11.39
C TRP A 140 -2.35 1.08 10.64
N VAL A 141 -2.40 1.47 9.37
CA VAL A 141 -3.63 1.45 8.58
C VAL A 141 -4.18 0.04 8.42
N MET A 142 -3.31 -0.96 8.25
CA MET A 142 -3.72 -2.37 8.11
C MET A 142 -4.40 -2.91 9.37
N SER A 143 -4.01 -2.40 10.52
CA SER A 143 -4.68 -2.66 11.80
C SER A 143 -5.92 -1.79 12.05
N ASN A 144 -6.22 -0.81 11.18
CA ASN A 144 -7.30 0.16 11.36
C ASN A 144 -7.97 0.50 10.02
N LEU A 145 -8.43 -0.53 9.30
CA LEU A 145 -9.06 -0.36 7.99
C LEU A 145 -10.33 0.51 8.04
N ASP A 146 -11.01 0.55 9.19
CA ASP A 146 -12.13 1.45 9.47
C ASP A 146 -11.78 2.94 9.36
N GLN A 147 -10.50 3.29 9.42
CA GLN A 147 -10.01 4.66 9.29
C GLN A 147 -9.73 5.08 7.84
N VAL A 148 -9.81 4.15 6.88
CA VAL A 148 -9.62 4.45 5.46
C VAL A 148 -10.82 5.21 4.95
N SER A 149 -10.59 6.42 4.41
CA SER A 149 -11.69 7.27 3.95
C SER A 149 -12.33 6.76 2.66
N ASP A 150 -13.65 6.90 2.56
CA ASP A 150 -14.38 6.55 1.33
C ASP A 150 -13.91 7.36 0.13
N LYS A 151 -13.50 8.62 0.35
CA LYS A 151 -12.95 9.46 -0.70
C LYS A 151 -11.65 8.90 -1.25
N TYR A 152 -10.72 8.48 -0.39
CA TYR A 152 -9.48 7.83 -0.83
C TYR A 152 -9.79 6.56 -1.62
N ARG A 153 -10.65 5.70 -1.10
CA ARG A 153 -11.05 4.46 -1.77
C ARG A 153 -11.62 4.71 -3.16
N LYS A 154 -12.52 5.70 -3.28
CA LYS A 154 -13.09 6.08 -4.57
C LYS A 154 -12.03 6.61 -5.54
N GLU A 155 -11.19 7.56 -5.12
CA GLU A 155 -10.12 8.10 -5.95
C GLU A 155 -9.14 7.00 -6.39
N PHE A 156 -8.79 6.07 -5.49
CA PHE A 156 -7.96 4.91 -5.79
C PHE A 156 -8.56 4.08 -6.93
N LEU A 157 -9.82 3.67 -6.79
CA LEU A 157 -10.47 2.80 -7.76
C LEU A 157 -10.70 3.50 -9.10
N ASP A 158 -11.09 4.77 -9.10
CA ASP A 158 -11.25 5.55 -10.33
C ASP A 158 -9.94 5.62 -11.14
N ILE A 159 -8.80 5.80 -10.46
CA ILE A 159 -7.48 5.84 -11.10
C ILE A 159 -7.04 4.46 -11.57
N TYR A 160 -7.29 3.42 -10.78
CA TYR A 160 -6.89 2.07 -11.16
C TYR A 160 -7.76 1.46 -12.27
N ASP A 161 -9.05 1.79 -12.34
CA ASP A 161 -9.89 1.45 -13.50
C ASP A 161 -9.29 2.00 -14.81
N GLU A 162 -8.82 3.25 -14.80
CA GLU A 162 -8.17 3.87 -15.96
C GLU A 162 -6.77 3.30 -16.22
N LEU A 163 -5.94 3.22 -15.19
CA LEU A 163 -4.57 2.74 -15.30
C LEU A 163 -4.50 1.30 -15.84
N LEU A 164 -5.33 0.41 -15.32
CA LEU A 164 -5.35 -0.99 -15.73
C LEU A 164 -5.91 -1.16 -17.16
N PHE A 165 -6.82 -0.28 -17.57
CA PHE A 165 -7.30 -0.26 -18.95
C PHE A 165 -6.24 0.26 -19.93
N GLU A 166 -5.58 1.38 -19.59
CA GLU A 166 -4.56 2.02 -20.42
C GLU A 166 -3.20 1.30 -20.38
N HIS A 167 -2.99 0.41 -19.42
CA HIS A 167 -1.70 -0.26 -19.22
C HIS A 167 -1.89 -1.76 -18.93
N PRO A 168 -2.11 -2.60 -19.94
CA PRO A 168 -2.40 -4.02 -19.76
C PRO A 168 -1.36 -4.78 -18.92
N SER A 169 -0.08 -4.37 -18.99
CA SER A 169 0.97 -4.99 -18.15
C SER A 169 0.82 -4.66 -16.66
N GLU A 170 0.19 -3.53 -16.29
CA GLU A 170 -0.19 -3.26 -14.92
C GLU A 170 -1.33 -4.17 -14.47
N TYR A 171 -2.31 -4.37 -15.36
CA TYR A 171 -3.39 -5.33 -15.10
C TYR A 171 -2.82 -6.72 -14.81
N ASP A 172 -1.95 -7.25 -15.67
CA ASP A 172 -1.30 -8.56 -15.47
C ASP A 172 -0.53 -8.59 -14.14
N SER A 173 0.22 -7.53 -13.81
CA SER A 173 0.97 -7.47 -12.55
C SER A 173 0.07 -7.55 -11.32
N TYR A 174 -1.06 -6.84 -11.30
CA TYR A 174 -1.99 -6.90 -10.17
C TYR A 174 -2.86 -8.16 -10.15
N TYR A 175 -3.14 -8.75 -11.32
CA TYR A 175 -3.79 -10.05 -11.39
C TYR A 175 -2.92 -11.12 -10.71
N TRP A 176 -1.63 -11.20 -11.07
CA TRP A 176 -0.69 -12.13 -10.47
C TRP A 176 -0.43 -11.83 -8.99
N LEU A 177 -0.36 -10.57 -8.59
CA LEU A 177 -0.27 -10.21 -7.17
C LEU A 177 -1.49 -10.70 -6.38
N SER A 178 -2.68 -10.62 -6.97
CA SER A 178 -3.91 -11.13 -6.35
C SER A 178 -3.92 -12.66 -6.26
N GLU A 179 -3.33 -13.36 -7.25
CA GLU A 179 -3.14 -14.81 -7.23
C GLU A 179 -2.17 -15.21 -6.11
N ASP A 180 -1.00 -14.58 -6.03
CA ASP A 180 -0.03 -14.82 -4.96
C ASP A 180 -0.64 -14.58 -3.58
N MET A 181 -1.48 -13.56 -3.46
CA MET A 181 -2.21 -13.27 -2.23
C MET A 181 -3.19 -14.39 -1.88
N ARG A 182 -3.97 -14.90 -2.85
CA ARG A 182 -4.86 -16.06 -2.62
C ARG A 182 -4.07 -17.25 -2.09
N GLU A 183 -2.97 -17.59 -2.75
CA GLU A 183 -2.11 -18.72 -2.32
C GLU A 183 -1.54 -18.50 -0.91
N HIS A 184 -1.06 -17.29 -0.61
CA HIS A 184 -0.50 -16.95 0.69
C HIS A 184 -1.56 -17.09 1.79
N PHE A 185 -2.75 -16.53 1.59
CA PHE A 185 -3.82 -16.54 2.60
C PHE A 185 -4.50 -17.91 2.75
N VAL A 186 -4.51 -18.74 1.69
CA VAL A 186 -4.89 -20.17 1.82
C VAL A 186 -3.93 -20.89 2.76
N LYS A 187 -2.62 -20.73 2.60
CA LYS A 187 -1.60 -21.33 3.49
C LYS A 187 -1.74 -20.85 4.94
N LEU A 188 -2.12 -19.60 5.16
CA LEU A 188 -2.38 -19.02 6.48
C LEU A 188 -3.75 -19.42 7.05
N GLN A 189 -4.63 -20.03 6.28
CA GLN A 189 -6.03 -20.31 6.64
C GLN A 189 -6.77 -19.04 7.11
N ARG A 190 -6.49 -17.91 6.43
CA ARG A 190 -7.06 -16.59 6.74
C ARG A 190 -7.81 -16.04 5.53
N PRO A 191 -8.97 -15.37 5.75
CA PRO A 191 -9.61 -14.59 4.69
C PRO A 191 -8.83 -13.31 4.38
N ILE A 192 -9.01 -12.80 3.15
CA ILE A 192 -8.41 -11.54 2.69
C ILE A 192 -9.40 -10.40 2.97
N PRO A 193 -9.00 -9.33 3.71
CA PRO A 193 -9.82 -8.15 3.86
C PRO A 193 -9.89 -7.34 2.57
N ILE A 194 -11.11 -6.98 2.15
CA ILE A 194 -11.39 -6.18 0.95
C ILE A 194 -12.15 -4.91 1.34
N LEU A 195 -11.64 -3.75 0.92
CA LEU A 195 -12.39 -2.50 0.88
C LEU A 195 -13.10 -2.47 -0.48
N HIS A 196 -14.38 -2.83 -0.50
CA HIS A 196 -15.11 -3.10 -1.73
C HIS A 196 -15.38 -1.81 -2.53
N ARG A 197 -15.43 -1.94 -3.86
CA ARG A 197 -15.64 -0.80 -4.77
C ARG A 197 -16.97 -0.10 -4.58
N ASP A 198 -18.02 -0.85 -4.26
CA ASP A 198 -19.36 -0.30 -4.00
C ASP A 198 -19.57 0.16 -2.55
N GLY A 199 -18.49 0.20 -1.77
CA GLY A 199 -18.50 0.55 -0.35
C GLY A 199 -18.52 -0.67 0.56
N GLY A 200 -18.31 -0.40 1.87
CA GLY A 200 -18.24 -1.45 2.89
C GLY A 200 -16.91 -2.20 2.95
N TYR A 201 -16.89 -3.16 3.87
CA TYR A 201 -15.74 -4.01 4.16
C TYR A 201 -16.17 -5.46 4.07
N TYR A 202 -15.35 -6.28 3.45
CA TYR A 202 -15.65 -7.68 3.21
C TYR A 202 -14.45 -8.55 3.56
N LEU A 203 -14.74 -9.80 3.90
CA LEU A 203 -13.75 -10.86 3.93
C LEU A 203 -13.94 -11.73 2.69
N LEU A 204 -12.88 -11.91 1.95
CA LEU A 204 -12.85 -12.79 0.79
C LEU A 204 -12.25 -14.14 1.18
N ASN A 205 -12.94 -15.21 0.82
CA ASN A 205 -12.39 -16.55 0.93
C ASN A 205 -11.34 -16.76 -0.18
N PRO A 206 -10.04 -16.94 0.16
CA PRO A 206 -9.00 -17.01 -0.85
C PRO A 206 -9.06 -18.26 -1.75
N ALA A 207 -9.82 -19.28 -1.38
CA ALA A 207 -9.99 -20.50 -2.19
C ALA A 207 -11.14 -20.41 -3.20
N THR A 208 -12.12 -19.50 -3.00
CA THR A 208 -13.36 -19.45 -3.81
C THR A 208 -13.68 -18.07 -4.36
N ASP A 209 -12.95 -17.03 -3.95
CA ASP A 209 -13.26 -15.60 -4.19
C ASP A 209 -14.66 -15.15 -3.69
N GLU A 210 -15.32 -15.97 -2.87
CA GLU A 210 -16.58 -15.57 -2.24
C GLU A 210 -16.33 -14.49 -1.19
N ILE A 211 -17.15 -13.44 -1.22
CA ILE A 211 -17.05 -12.33 -0.27
C ILE A 211 -18.21 -12.36 0.73
N SER A 212 -17.92 -11.99 1.97
CA SER A 212 -18.91 -11.79 3.04
C SER A 212 -18.68 -10.46 3.75
N PRO A 213 -19.74 -9.68 4.07
CA PRO A 213 -19.58 -8.42 4.75
C PRO A 213 -19.03 -8.61 6.17
N ILE A 214 -18.19 -7.67 6.63
CA ILE A 214 -17.59 -7.68 7.95
C ILE A 214 -17.65 -6.29 8.58
N ASN A 215 -17.76 -6.25 9.92
CA ASN A 215 -17.49 -5.03 10.67
C ASN A 215 -15.95 -4.85 10.76
N PRO A 216 -15.36 -3.80 10.19
CA PRO A 216 -13.90 -3.61 10.18
C PRO A 216 -13.30 -3.48 11.59
N MET A 217 -14.10 -3.07 12.58
CA MET A 217 -13.66 -3.01 13.99
C MET A 217 -13.35 -4.38 14.59
N THR A 218 -13.83 -5.47 13.96
CA THR A 218 -13.57 -6.86 14.42
C THR A 218 -12.37 -7.49 13.74
N LEU A 219 -11.75 -6.80 12.77
CA LEU A 219 -10.56 -7.28 12.11
C LEU A 219 -9.36 -7.35 13.08
N PRO A 220 -8.42 -8.28 12.86
CA PRO A 220 -7.25 -8.42 13.70
C PRO A 220 -6.40 -7.15 13.69
N LYS A 221 -5.72 -6.89 14.79
CA LYS A 221 -4.65 -5.91 14.92
C LYS A 221 -3.31 -6.63 14.85
N PHE A 222 -2.29 -5.95 14.35
CA PHE A 222 -0.98 -6.55 14.11
C PHE A 222 0.14 -5.78 14.83
N GLY A 223 1.24 -6.45 15.10
CA GLY A 223 2.48 -5.87 15.60
C GLY A 223 2.29 -4.98 16.82
N ALA A 224 2.81 -3.77 16.74
CA ALA A 224 2.72 -2.78 17.83
C ALA A 224 1.28 -2.29 18.12
N TYR A 225 0.32 -2.61 17.24
CA TYR A 225 -1.08 -2.18 17.35
C TYR A 225 -1.99 -3.24 17.96
N LEU A 226 -1.45 -4.41 18.33
CA LEU A 226 -2.16 -5.41 19.12
C LEU A 226 -2.68 -4.75 20.40
N GLN A 227 -3.97 -4.84 20.66
CA GLN A 227 -4.53 -4.44 21.94
C GLN A 227 -3.92 -5.34 23.01
N LYS A 228 -3.15 -4.77 23.94
CA LYS A 228 -2.80 -5.46 25.18
C LYS A 228 -4.14 -5.70 25.90
N THR A 229 -4.62 -6.94 25.88
CA THR A 229 -5.73 -7.35 26.75
C THR A 229 -5.27 -7.05 28.17
N GLY A 230 -5.87 -6.00 28.76
CA GLY A 230 -5.49 -5.51 30.07
C GLY A 230 -5.64 -6.61 31.11
N SER A 231 -4.54 -7.10 31.62
CA SER A 231 -4.48 -7.71 32.93
C SER A 231 -4.87 -6.62 33.95
N ARG A 232 -6.15 -6.54 34.27
CA ARG A 232 -6.61 -5.94 35.53
C ARG A 232 -6.04 -6.80 36.64
N GLU A 233 -4.85 -6.48 37.09
CA GLU A 233 -4.43 -6.87 38.42
C GLU A 233 -5.38 -6.18 39.40
N GLN A 234 -6.34 -6.94 39.86
CA GLN A 234 -7.10 -6.59 41.09
C GLN A 234 -6.12 -6.69 42.26
N GLY A 235 -5.51 -5.56 42.59
CA GLY A 235 -4.85 -5.38 43.87
C GLY A 235 -5.87 -5.53 44.97
N ALA A 236 -6.06 -6.74 45.47
CA ALA A 236 -6.75 -6.99 46.72
C ALA A 236 -5.86 -6.47 47.84
N GLY A 237 -6.09 -5.24 48.24
CA GLY A 237 -5.56 -4.69 49.46
C GLY A 237 -6.23 -5.40 50.65
N ASN A 238 -5.51 -6.33 51.24
CA ASN A 238 -5.91 -6.90 52.55
C ASN A 238 -5.24 -6.05 53.62
N ARG A 239 -6.02 -5.23 54.30
CA ARG A 239 -5.64 -4.66 55.60
C ARG A 239 -6.34 -5.48 56.67
N GLY A 240 -5.57 -6.23 57.40
CA GLY A 240 -5.85 -6.75 58.70
C GLY A 240 -4.79 -6.23 59.68
#